data_88a0f9b2b90f578e08c47d23a707bd34
#
_entry.id   88a0f9b2b90f578e08c47d23a707bd34
#
_cell.length_a   1.000
_cell.length_b   1.000
_cell.length_c   1.000
_cell.angle_alpha   90.00
_cell.angle_beta   90.00
_cell.angle_gamma   90.00
#
_symmetry.space_group_name_H-M   'P 1'
#
loop_
_entity.id
_entity.type
_entity.pdbx_description
1 polymer ?
#
loop_
_entity_poly.entity_id
_entity_poly.type
_entity_poly.pdbx_seq_one_letter_code
_entity_poly.pdbx_strand_id
1 'polypeptide(L)'
;MTEIRATLRLQFHRDFTLDDALPWLDYFARLGVSHLYASPLLAAQPGSPHGYDAVDPTRISDELGGEPALRRLVAGLRRNGMGLIVDTVANHMRIGDANPWWQDVLEWGLDSPYAHFFDIRWHSDDPLLDQQVLLPCLGEDYIDEVTAGRIQLDYDSQSARFVLRYGEQRFPVCPSSYGMILCHTDSPELLALAPRFVELHHHPQGRQQAQALCQEAAAPLADSGRLATLLASYRADWHSLHRLIEQQHYRLANWRVAADDINWRRFFDINELVGLRAEHPDVFHASHAYLLQLMDEGLIDGLRIDHVDGLADPRGYCRRLWRGPGGGPGYGGENLGP
;
A
#
# COMPACT_ATOMS: atom_id res chain seq x y z
N MET A 1 10.31 -14.48 -29.05
CA MET A 1 9.15 -13.59 -28.79
C MET A 1 8.34 -13.50 -30.08
N THR A 2 7.00 -13.57 -29.95
CA THR A 2 6.10 -13.37 -31.10
C THR A 2 6.12 -11.88 -31.46
N GLU A 3 6.17 -11.51 -32.73
CA GLU A 3 6.11 -10.13 -33.20
C GLU A 3 4.75 -9.50 -32.80
N ILE A 4 4.78 -8.31 -32.23
CA ILE A 4 3.56 -7.57 -31.88
C ILE A 4 2.93 -7.00 -33.15
N ARG A 5 1.76 -7.56 -33.56
CA ARG A 5 1.02 -7.14 -34.75
C ARG A 5 -0.30 -6.47 -34.41
N ALA A 6 -1.03 -7.07 -33.49
CA ALA A 6 -2.30 -6.54 -32.99
C ALA A 6 -2.48 -6.91 -31.53
N THR A 7 -2.94 -5.98 -30.71
CA THR A 7 -3.24 -6.22 -29.31
C THR A 7 -4.74 -6.10 -29.05
N LEU A 8 -5.25 -6.92 -28.15
CA LEU A 8 -6.60 -6.80 -27.62
C LEU A 8 -6.52 -6.50 -26.12
N ARG A 9 -7.06 -5.37 -25.70
CA ARG A 9 -7.10 -5.03 -24.27
C ARG A 9 -8.27 -5.71 -23.58
N LEU A 10 -7.98 -6.42 -22.47
CA LEU A 10 -8.97 -6.89 -21.51
C LEU A 10 -8.77 -6.21 -20.16
N GLN A 11 -9.87 -5.79 -19.56
CA GLN A 11 -9.87 -5.27 -18.21
C GLN A 11 -10.33 -6.36 -17.26
N PHE A 12 -9.40 -6.82 -16.41
CA PHE A 12 -9.66 -7.85 -15.43
C PHE A 12 -10.10 -7.24 -14.09
N HIS A 13 -11.06 -7.88 -13.46
CA HIS A 13 -11.58 -7.57 -12.13
C HIS A 13 -12.25 -8.83 -11.55
N ARG A 14 -12.74 -8.77 -10.32
CA ARG A 14 -13.34 -9.93 -9.62
C ARG A 14 -14.49 -10.62 -10.37
N ASP A 15 -15.24 -9.88 -11.21
CA ASP A 15 -16.38 -10.41 -11.99
C ASP A 15 -15.98 -10.81 -13.42
N PHE A 16 -14.71 -10.60 -13.80
CA PHE A 16 -14.08 -11.07 -15.04
C PHE A 16 -12.60 -11.34 -14.78
N THR A 17 -12.32 -12.53 -14.33
CA THR A 17 -11.01 -12.99 -13.88
C THR A 17 -10.11 -13.45 -15.04
N LEU A 18 -8.86 -13.80 -14.73
CA LEU A 18 -7.94 -14.35 -15.73
C LEU A 18 -8.44 -15.68 -16.31
N ASP A 19 -9.15 -16.50 -15.53
CA ASP A 19 -9.73 -17.76 -16.01
C ASP A 19 -10.93 -17.53 -16.95
N ASP A 20 -11.68 -16.45 -16.77
CA ASP A 20 -12.84 -16.13 -17.62
C ASP A 20 -12.43 -15.75 -19.05
N ALA A 21 -11.19 -15.36 -19.28
CA ALA A 21 -10.65 -15.09 -20.61
C ALA A 21 -10.30 -16.37 -21.39
N LEU A 22 -10.05 -17.51 -20.70
CA LEU A 22 -9.58 -18.75 -21.34
C LEU A 22 -10.49 -19.25 -22.48
N PRO A 23 -11.82 -19.27 -22.37
CA PRO A 23 -12.70 -19.75 -23.45
C PRO A 23 -12.64 -18.90 -24.73
N TRP A 24 -12.14 -17.66 -24.64
CA TRP A 24 -12.12 -16.70 -25.73
C TRP A 24 -10.82 -16.67 -26.52
N LEU A 25 -9.77 -17.34 -26.06
CA LEU A 25 -8.43 -17.22 -26.64
C LEU A 25 -8.36 -17.69 -28.08
N ASP A 26 -9.03 -18.80 -28.46
CA ASP A 26 -9.12 -19.28 -29.82
C ASP A 26 -9.83 -18.28 -30.76
N TYR A 27 -10.88 -17.64 -30.27
CA TYR A 27 -11.58 -16.58 -31.01
C TYR A 27 -10.66 -15.38 -31.24
N PHE A 28 -9.93 -14.91 -30.24
CA PHE A 28 -9.00 -13.79 -30.37
C PHE A 28 -7.85 -14.12 -31.35
N ALA A 29 -7.31 -15.32 -31.27
CA ALA A 29 -6.28 -15.77 -32.23
C ALA A 29 -6.80 -15.76 -33.67
N ARG A 30 -8.04 -16.24 -33.91
CA ARG A 30 -8.68 -16.19 -35.25
C ARG A 30 -8.96 -14.76 -35.74
N LEU A 31 -9.14 -13.80 -34.86
CA LEU A 31 -9.22 -12.37 -35.20
C LEU A 31 -7.86 -11.79 -35.61
N GLY A 32 -6.76 -12.53 -35.45
CA GLY A 32 -5.40 -12.07 -35.78
C GLY A 32 -4.70 -11.34 -34.62
N VAL A 33 -5.28 -11.38 -33.40
CA VAL A 33 -4.63 -10.82 -32.21
C VAL A 33 -3.35 -11.58 -31.91
N SER A 34 -2.23 -10.88 -31.84
CA SER A 34 -0.92 -11.46 -31.51
C SER A 34 -0.61 -11.42 -30.02
N HIS A 35 -1.14 -10.44 -29.30
CA HIS A 35 -0.92 -10.28 -27.85
C HIS A 35 -2.19 -9.85 -27.16
N LEU A 36 -2.47 -10.48 -26.03
CA LEU A 36 -3.42 -9.96 -25.06
C LEU A 36 -2.75 -8.80 -24.31
N TYR A 37 -3.42 -7.66 -24.19
CA TYR A 37 -3.02 -6.54 -23.35
C TYR A 37 -3.92 -6.55 -22.11
N ALA A 38 -3.36 -6.93 -20.97
CA ALA A 38 -4.07 -7.01 -19.71
C ALA A 38 -4.01 -5.67 -18.96
N SER A 39 -5.13 -5.27 -18.33
CA SER A 39 -5.12 -4.24 -17.27
C SER A 39 -4.14 -4.63 -16.15
N PRO A 40 -3.80 -3.73 -15.20
CA PRO A 40 -2.90 -4.07 -14.12
C PRO A 40 -3.33 -5.34 -13.38
N LEU A 41 -2.38 -6.26 -13.15
CA LEU A 41 -2.62 -7.57 -12.56
C LEU A 41 -2.16 -7.70 -11.12
N LEU A 42 -1.32 -6.76 -10.63
CA LEU A 42 -0.83 -6.77 -9.26
C LEU A 42 -1.97 -6.52 -8.26
N ALA A 43 -1.74 -6.90 -7.00
CA ALA A 43 -2.75 -6.72 -5.97
C ALA A 43 -3.13 -5.23 -5.85
N ALA A 44 -4.41 -4.96 -6.06
CA ALA A 44 -5.04 -3.66 -6.01
C ALA A 44 -5.98 -3.56 -4.81
N GLN A 45 -6.57 -2.39 -4.61
CA GLN A 45 -7.60 -2.20 -3.60
C GLN A 45 -8.68 -3.28 -3.73
N PRO A 46 -9.09 -3.95 -2.64
CA PRO A 46 -10.19 -4.90 -2.68
C PRO A 46 -11.43 -4.33 -3.37
N GLY A 47 -11.96 -5.07 -4.35
CA GLY A 47 -13.09 -4.65 -5.17
C GLY A 47 -12.76 -3.66 -6.28
N SER A 48 -11.50 -3.38 -6.56
CA SER A 48 -11.08 -2.50 -7.66
C SER A 48 -11.59 -3.03 -9.01
N PRO A 49 -12.31 -2.20 -9.80
CA PRO A 49 -12.78 -2.60 -11.11
C PRO A 49 -11.74 -2.46 -12.23
N HIS A 50 -10.53 -1.96 -11.92
CA HIS A 50 -9.55 -1.56 -12.93
C HIS A 50 -8.09 -1.90 -12.62
N GLY A 51 -7.69 -2.06 -11.33
CA GLY A 51 -6.34 -2.42 -10.90
C GLY A 51 -5.30 -1.29 -10.87
N TYR A 52 -5.67 -0.04 -11.22
CA TYR A 52 -4.72 1.10 -11.18
C TYR A 52 -4.48 1.67 -9.79
N ASP A 53 -5.17 1.18 -8.80
CA ASP A 53 -5.05 1.51 -7.38
C ASP A 53 -4.29 0.40 -6.63
N ALA A 54 -3.09 0.07 -7.13
CA ALA A 54 -2.23 -0.97 -6.60
C ALA A 54 -1.90 -0.73 -5.11
N VAL A 55 -1.94 -1.80 -4.31
CA VAL A 55 -1.61 -1.79 -2.88
C VAL A 55 -0.41 -2.69 -2.54
N ASP A 56 -0.14 -3.71 -3.36
CA ASP A 56 0.97 -4.64 -3.12
C ASP A 56 1.58 -5.09 -4.47
N PRO A 57 2.81 -4.63 -4.80
CA PRO A 57 3.44 -4.96 -6.07
C PRO A 57 4.15 -6.33 -6.08
N THR A 58 4.07 -7.10 -4.99
CA THR A 58 4.82 -8.35 -4.82
C THR A 58 4.04 -9.60 -5.21
N ARG A 59 2.77 -9.45 -5.64
CA ARG A 59 1.90 -10.59 -6.00
C ARG A 59 0.82 -10.19 -7.00
N ILE A 60 0.32 -11.20 -7.74
CA ILE A 60 -0.89 -11.05 -8.55
C ILE A 60 -2.12 -10.97 -7.63
N SER A 61 -3.09 -10.16 -8.01
CA SER A 61 -4.35 -10.01 -7.27
C SER A 61 -5.08 -11.35 -7.12
N ASP A 62 -5.42 -11.71 -5.87
CA ASP A 62 -6.21 -12.89 -5.57
C ASP A 62 -7.62 -12.82 -6.17
N GLU A 63 -8.18 -11.60 -6.28
CA GLU A 63 -9.48 -11.38 -6.92
C GLU A 63 -9.47 -11.72 -8.42
N LEU A 64 -8.29 -11.72 -9.06
CA LEU A 64 -8.11 -12.15 -10.45
C LEU A 64 -7.82 -13.64 -10.59
N GLY A 65 -7.71 -14.37 -9.46
CA GLY A 65 -7.35 -15.80 -9.39
C GLY A 65 -5.87 -16.04 -9.09
N GLY A 66 -5.11 -15.00 -8.78
CA GLY A 66 -3.71 -15.05 -8.36
C GLY A 66 -2.74 -15.55 -9.46
N GLU A 67 -1.50 -15.80 -9.08
CA GLU A 67 -0.48 -16.32 -10.00
C GLU A 67 -0.87 -17.67 -10.67
N PRO A 68 -1.55 -18.61 -10.00
CA PRO A 68 -1.98 -19.85 -10.68
C PRO A 68 -2.91 -19.60 -11.87
N ALA A 69 -3.81 -18.61 -11.79
CA ALA A 69 -4.69 -18.24 -12.92
C ALA A 69 -3.88 -17.55 -14.03
N LEU A 70 -2.91 -16.68 -13.70
CA LEU A 70 -1.99 -16.11 -14.67
C LEU A 70 -1.26 -17.20 -15.46
N ARG A 71 -0.71 -18.21 -14.79
CA ARG A 71 0.00 -19.33 -15.43
C ARG A 71 -0.92 -20.13 -16.36
N ARG A 72 -2.19 -20.34 -15.99
CA ARG A 72 -3.18 -21.00 -16.88
C ARG A 72 -3.48 -20.15 -18.10
N LEU A 73 -3.71 -18.84 -17.92
CA LEU A 73 -3.95 -17.90 -19.01
C LEU A 73 -2.79 -17.90 -20.01
N VAL A 74 -1.54 -17.76 -19.51
CA VAL A 74 -0.34 -17.76 -20.34
C VAL A 74 -0.18 -19.07 -21.11
N ALA A 75 -0.37 -20.21 -20.45
CA ALA A 75 -0.35 -21.50 -21.14
C ALA A 75 -1.40 -21.58 -22.27
N GLY A 76 -2.59 -21.01 -22.04
CA GLY A 76 -3.64 -20.88 -23.07
C GLY A 76 -3.21 -19.97 -24.23
N LEU A 77 -2.64 -18.81 -23.93
CA LEU A 77 -2.11 -17.87 -24.93
C LEU A 77 -1.03 -18.53 -25.80
N ARG A 78 -0.05 -19.22 -25.18
CA ARG A 78 1.04 -19.89 -25.90
C ARG A 78 0.52 -20.98 -26.87
N ARG A 79 -0.49 -21.77 -26.48
CA ARG A 79 -1.13 -22.75 -27.37
C ARG A 79 -1.76 -22.09 -28.59
N ASN A 80 -2.20 -20.84 -28.48
CA ASN A 80 -2.77 -20.07 -29.58
C ASN A 80 -1.75 -19.17 -30.31
N GLY A 81 -0.45 -19.30 -30.02
CA GLY A 81 0.61 -18.48 -30.62
C GLY A 81 0.55 -16.99 -30.19
N MET A 82 -0.07 -16.69 -29.05
CA MET A 82 -0.27 -15.36 -28.55
C MET A 82 0.68 -15.05 -27.36
N GLY A 83 1.02 -13.76 -27.21
CA GLY A 83 1.76 -13.21 -26.09
C GLY A 83 0.88 -12.47 -25.09
N LEU A 84 1.51 -12.00 -24.00
CA LEU A 84 0.89 -11.22 -22.95
C LEU A 84 1.67 -9.92 -22.72
N ILE A 85 0.98 -8.78 -22.81
CA ILE A 85 1.44 -7.46 -22.38
C ILE A 85 0.65 -7.09 -21.14
N VAL A 86 1.34 -6.60 -20.08
CA VAL A 86 0.71 -6.23 -18.83
C VAL A 86 0.82 -4.73 -18.58
N ASP A 87 -0.28 -4.12 -18.20
CA ASP A 87 -0.29 -2.72 -17.76
C ASP A 87 0.39 -2.59 -16.40
N THR A 88 1.25 -1.59 -16.24
CA THR A 88 2.10 -1.42 -15.06
C THR A 88 2.00 0.01 -14.53
N VAL A 89 1.62 0.13 -13.27
CA VAL A 89 1.49 1.42 -12.56
C VAL A 89 2.77 1.67 -11.77
N ALA A 90 3.64 2.54 -12.30
CA ALA A 90 4.92 2.87 -11.66
C ALA A 90 4.91 4.18 -10.87
N ASN A 91 3.93 5.06 -11.14
CA ASN A 91 3.93 6.42 -10.63
C ASN A 91 3.32 6.56 -9.24
N HIS A 92 2.42 5.68 -8.84
CA HIS A 92 1.66 5.82 -7.59
C HIS A 92 1.19 4.48 -7.04
N MET A 93 0.79 4.49 -5.79
CA MET A 93 0.05 3.40 -5.13
C MET A 93 -1.15 3.97 -4.37
N ARG A 94 -2.12 3.11 -4.07
CA ARG A 94 -3.22 3.48 -3.18
C ARG A 94 -2.73 3.53 -1.74
N ILE A 95 -3.17 4.56 -1.00
CA ILE A 95 -3.06 4.61 0.46
C ILE A 95 -4.13 3.73 1.11
N GLY A 96 -4.05 3.53 2.41
CA GLY A 96 -5.05 2.79 3.20
C GLY A 96 -4.49 1.52 3.83
N ASP A 97 -5.36 0.79 4.50
CA ASP A 97 -5.01 -0.38 5.31
C ASP A 97 -4.58 -1.60 4.48
N ALA A 98 -4.98 -1.67 3.21
CA ALA A 98 -4.55 -2.72 2.30
C ALA A 98 -3.12 -2.56 1.77
N ASN A 99 -2.48 -1.38 1.93
CA ASN A 99 -1.11 -1.12 1.47
C ASN A 99 -0.11 -1.29 2.63
N PRO A 100 0.66 -2.39 2.67
CA PRO A 100 1.56 -2.67 3.80
C PRO A 100 2.72 -1.67 3.90
N TRP A 101 3.20 -1.11 2.79
CA TRP A 101 4.26 -0.10 2.81
C TRP A 101 3.77 1.22 3.41
N TRP A 102 2.54 1.62 3.02
CA TRP A 102 1.92 2.82 3.56
C TRP A 102 1.59 2.68 5.05
N GLN A 103 1.07 1.53 5.46
CA GLN A 103 0.80 1.24 6.87
C GLN A 103 2.07 1.28 7.72
N ASP A 104 3.16 0.74 7.21
CA ASP A 104 4.46 0.80 7.89
C ASP A 104 4.97 2.25 8.03
N VAL A 105 4.79 3.08 6.99
CA VAL A 105 5.14 4.52 7.06
C VAL A 105 4.30 5.24 8.11
N LEU A 106 3.01 4.97 8.21
CA LEU A 106 2.15 5.58 9.23
C LEU A 106 2.50 5.10 10.65
N GLU A 107 2.89 3.83 10.80
CA GLU A 107 3.25 3.26 12.10
C GLU A 107 4.62 3.76 12.60
N TRP A 108 5.60 3.98 11.71
CA TRP A 108 7.01 4.21 12.07
C TRP A 108 7.58 5.56 11.59
N GLY A 109 6.84 6.32 10.81
CA GLY A 109 7.31 7.62 10.29
C GLY A 109 8.62 7.49 9.51
N LEU A 110 9.58 8.33 9.84
CA LEU A 110 10.93 8.33 9.24
C LEU A 110 11.75 7.05 9.52
N ASP A 111 11.41 6.31 10.57
CA ASP A 111 12.08 5.03 10.90
C ASP A 111 11.56 3.87 10.03
N SER A 112 10.55 4.09 9.22
CA SER A 112 10.08 3.12 8.23
C SER A 112 11.10 2.94 7.11
N PRO A 113 11.43 1.69 6.70
CA PRO A 113 12.24 1.45 5.50
C PRO A 113 11.56 1.96 4.23
N TYR A 114 10.24 2.20 4.28
CA TYR A 114 9.44 2.71 3.16
C TYR A 114 9.22 4.23 3.23
N ALA A 115 9.78 4.96 4.21
CA ALA A 115 9.56 6.40 4.36
C ALA A 115 9.98 7.20 3.13
N HIS A 116 11.02 6.75 2.40
CA HIS A 116 11.53 7.38 1.17
C HIS A 116 10.93 6.80 -0.12
N PHE A 117 10.07 5.76 -0.01
CA PHE A 117 9.40 5.16 -1.17
C PHE A 117 8.33 6.07 -1.74
N PHE A 118 7.66 6.77 -0.86
CA PHE A 118 6.62 7.73 -1.21
C PHE A 118 7.17 9.15 -1.27
N ASP A 119 6.59 9.95 -2.13
CA ASP A 119 6.98 11.35 -2.31
C ASP A 119 6.33 12.23 -1.25
N ILE A 120 6.85 12.11 -0.02
CA ILE A 120 6.40 12.83 1.18
C ILE A 120 7.42 13.92 1.52
N ARG A 121 6.93 15.13 1.74
CA ARG A 121 7.72 16.25 2.30
C ARG A 121 7.70 16.15 3.82
N TRP A 122 8.69 15.44 4.39
CA TRP A 122 8.81 15.17 5.82
C TRP A 122 9.13 16.40 6.65
N HIS A 123 9.83 17.38 6.09
CA HIS A 123 10.18 18.61 6.80
C HIS A 123 9.26 19.74 6.37
N SER A 124 8.64 20.39 7.35
CA SER A 124 7.70 21.48 7.18
C SER A 124 8.08 22.64 8.10
N ASP A 125 7.85 23.88 7.62
CA ASP A 125 7.94 25.08 8.45
C ASP A 125 6.77 25.16 9.45
N ASP A 126 5.67 24.44 9.18
CA ASP A 126 4.59 24.24 10.14
C ASP A 126 4.97 23.13 11.13
N PRO A 127 5.17 23.49 12.43
CA PRO A 127 5.52 22.51 13.46
C PRO A 127 4.50 21.38 13.64
N LEU A 128 3.26 21.60 13.20
CA LEU A 128 2.19 20.60 13.27
C LEU A 128 2.28 19.54 12.18
N LEU A 129 3.09 19.78 11.15
CA LEU A 129 3.30 18.86 10.03
C LEU A 129 4.75 18.38 9.93
N ASP A 130 5.67 18.91 10.73
CA ASP A 130 7.05 18.45 10.70
C ASP A 130 7.14 17.00 11.14
N GLN A 131 7.74 16.15 10.32
CA GLN A 131 7.87 14.70 10.48
C GLN A 131 6.54 13.92 10.58
N GLN A 132 5.44 14.51 10.12
CA GLN A 132 4.13 13.86 10.08
C GLN A 132 3.58 13.79 8.64
N VAL A 133 2.73 12.82 8.39
CA VAL A 133 1.98 12.66 7.13
C VAL A 133 0.59 13.24 7.31
N LEU A 134 0.21 14.25 6.53
CA LEU A 134 -1.15 14.76 6.55
C LEU A 134 -2.12 13.79 5.88
N LEU A 135 -3.16 13.40 6.58
CA LEU A 135 -4.23 12.53 6.10
C LEU A 135 -5.56 13.30 6.06
N PRO A 136 -5.93 13.88 4.92
CA PRO A 136 -7.17 14.65 4.74
C PRO A 136 -8.35 13.71 4.52
N CYS A 137 -8.80 13.03 5.56
CA CYS A 137 -9.81 11.95 5.48
C CYS A 137 -11.05 12.21 6.34
N LEU A 138 -11.04 13.23 7.20
CA LEU A 138 -12.15 13.53 8.09
C LEU A 138 -13.26 14.29 7.36
N GLY A 139 -14.51 13.99 7.69
CA GLY A 139 -15.69 14.65 7.13
C GLY A 139 -15.90 16.08 7.66
N GLU A 140 -15.59 16.28 8.95
CA GLU A 140 -15.68 17.56 9.66
C GLU A 140 -14.32 17.93 10.24
N ASP A 141 -14.27 19.05 10.98
CA ASP A 141 -13.05 19.49 11.65
C ASP A 141 -12.60 18.46 12.70
N TYR A 142 -11.30 18.31 12.85
CA TYR A 142 -10.70 17.30 13.73
C TYR A 142 -11.29 17.29 15.14
N ILE A 143 -11.46 18.48 15.75
CA ILE A 143 -11.98 18.57 17.10
C ILE A 143 -13.44 18.08 17.20
N ASP A 144 -14.25 18.32 16.17
CA ASP A 144 -15.64 17.88 16.12
C ASP A 144 -15.73 16.36 15.95
N GLU A 145 -14.79 15.77 15.17
CA GLU A 145 -14.73 14.31 14.99
C GLU A 145 -14.30 13.58 16.27
N VAL A 146 -13.29 14.12 16.96
CA VAL A 146 -12.78 13.53 18.21
C VAL A 146 -13.80 13.65 19.33
N THR A 147 -14.38 14.84 19.54
CA THR A 147 -15.34 15.08 20.62
C THR A 147 -16.66 14.36 20.41
N ALA A 148 -17.06 14.15 19.14
CA ALA A 148 -18.23 13.34 18.80
C ALA A 148 -17.98 11.83 18.92
N GLY A 149 -16.74 11.39 19.24
CA GLY A 149 -16.38 9.98 19.38
C GLY A 149 -16.40 9.20 18.08
N ARG A 150 -16.27 9.87 16.90
CA ARG A 150 -16.20 9.22 15.61
C ARG A 150 -14.82 8.66 15.30
N ILE A 151 -13.76 9.22 15.90
CA ILE A 151 -12.43 8.61 15.94
C ILE A 151 -12.35 7.77 17.21
N GLN A 152 -11.98 6.50 17.09
CA GLN A 152 -11.96 5.55 18.21
C GLN A 152 -10.67 4.75 18.23
N LEU A 153 -10.15 4.52 19.44
CA LEU A 153 -9.11 3.51 19.65
C LEU A 153 -9.74 2.12 19.58
N ASP A 154 -9.10 1.21 18.87
CA ASP A 154 -9.49 -0.19 18.75
C ASP A 154 -8.27 -1.10 18.81
N TYR A 155 -8.47 -2.41 18.92
CA TYR A 155 -7.41 -3.40 18.98
C TYR A 155 -7.66 -4.53 17.99
N ASP A 156 -6.73 -4.72 17.07
CA ASP A 156 -6.74 -5.84 16.15
C ASP A 156 -6.05 -7.05 16.80
N SER A 157 -6.83 -8.04 17.19
CA SER A 157 -6.34 -9.25 17.83
C SER A 157 -5.56 -10.17 16.87
N GLN A 158 -5.74 -10.06 15.56
CA GLN A 158 -5.02 -10.87 14.58
C GLN A 158 -3.57 -10.40 14.41
N SER A 159 -3.38 -9.09 14.34
CA SER A 159 -2.04 -8.50 14.26
C SER A 159 -1.42 -8.19 15.63
N ALA A 160 -2.19 -8.28 16.71
CA ALA A 160 -1.83 -7.83 18.06
C ALA A 160 -1.42 -6.34 18.08
N ARG A 161 -2.20 -5.46 17.41
CA ARG A 161 -1.91 -4.04 17.27
C ARG A 161 -3.10 -3.17 17.69
N PHE A 162 -2.79 -2.03 18.34
CA PHE A 162 -3.78 -0.96 18.48
C PHE A 162 -3.88 -0.20 17.17
N VAL A 163 -5.11 0.22 16.86
CA VAL A 163 -5.43 1.03 15.67
C VAL A 163 -6.39 2.16 16.05
N LEU A 164 -6.32 3.26 15.32
CA LEU A 164 -7.38 4.26 15.34
C LEU A 164 -8.38 3.92 14.23
N ARG A 165 -9.66 4.00 14.53
CA ARG A 165 -10.74 3.80 13.57
C ARG A 165 -11.50 5.09 13.32
N TYR A 166 -11.78 5.36 12.04
CA TYR A 166 -12.70 6.41 11.60
C TYR A 166 -13.58 5.84 10.45
N GLY A 167 -14.83 5.55 10.75
CA GLY A 167 -15.68 4.78 9.82
C GLY A 167 -15.07 3.40 9.53
N GLU A 168 -14.86 3.12 8.25
CA GLU A 168 -14.21 1.88 7.78
C GLU A 168 -12.68 1.99 7.72
N GLN A 169 -12.13 3.20 7.87
CA GLN A 169 -10.69 3.42 7.78
C GLN A 169 -10.00 3.03 9.08
N ARG A 170 -8.80 2.45 8.95
CA ARG A 170 -7.94 2.06 10.06
C ARG A 170 -6.58 2.71 9.91
N PHE A 171 -6.08 3.27 10.98
CA PHE A 171 -4.77 3.90 11.06
C PHE A 171 -3.95 3.20 12.14
N PRO A 172 -2.70 2.79 11.88
CA PRO A 172 -1.89 2.10 12.86
C PRO A 172 -1.51 3.06 13.99
N VAL A 173 -1.44 2.55 15.21
CA VAL A 173 -0.92 3.30 16.36
C VAL A 173 0.54 2.92 16.54
N CYS A 174 1.43 3.91 16.60
CA CYS A 174 2.86 3.70 16.82
C CYS A 174 3.09 2.93 18.14
N PRO A 175 3.81 1.80 18.14
CA PRO A 175 4.04 1.00 19.35
C PRO A 175 4.69 1.77 20.50
N SER A 176 5.54 2.76 20.24
CA SER A 176 6.14 3.59 21.28
C SER A 176 5.12 4.38 22.10
N SER A 177 3.92 4.62 21.56
CA SER A 177 2.81 5.25 22.27
C SER A 177 1.94 4.28 23.09
N TYR A 178 2.17 2.95 22.99
CA TYR A 178 1.38 1.95 23.74
C TYR A 178 1.52 2.10 25.25
N GLY A 179 2.65 2.62 25.75
CA GLY A 179 2.79 2.96 27.16
C GLY A 179 1.66 3.86 27.67
N MET A 180 1.22 4.84 26.86
CA MET A 180 0.08 5.70 27.20
C MET A 180 -1.22 4.92 27.28
N ILE A 181 -1.42 3.95 26.37
CA ILE A 181 -2.63 3.12 26.34
C ILE A 181 -2.68 2.21 27.56
N LEU A 182 -1.57 1.51 27.84
CA LEU A 182 -1.51 0.52 28.89
C LEU A 182 -1.56 1.12 30.31
N CYS A 183 -1.26 2.41 30.48
CA CYS A 183 -1.44 3.10 31.75
C CYS A 183 -2.93 3.28 32.14
N HIS A 184 -3.88 3.05 31.25
CA HIS A 184 -5.32 3.08 31.53
C HIS A 184 -5.91 1.73 31.98
N THR A 185 -5.07 0.71 32.20
CA THR A 185 -5.49 -0.58 32.72
C THR A 185 -5.12 -0.73 34.21
N ASP A 186 -5.81 -1.61 34.90
CA ASP A 186 -5.48 -2.08 36.26
C ASP A 186 -4.68 -3.39 36.29
N SER A 187 -4.35 -3.96 35.11
CA SER A 187 -3.56 -5.18 35.00
C SER A 187 -2.09 -4.92 35.35
N PRO A 188 -1.54 -5.55 36.40
CA PRO A 188 -0.12 -5.42 36.74
C PRO A 188 0.81 -5.86 35.64
N GLU A 189 0.41 -6.88 34.84
CA GLU A 189 1.17 -7.41 33.71
C GLU A 189 1.31 -6.38 32.60
N LEU A 190 0.22 -5.73 32.21
CA LEU A 190 0.22 -4.69 31.17
C LEU A 190 0.90 -3.42 31.65
N LEU A 191 0.71 -3.02 32.91
CA LEU A 191 1.39 -1.89 33.52
C LEU A 191 2.92 -2.08 33.54
N ALA A 192 3.40 -3.30 33.73
CA ALA A 192 4.84 -3.60 33.68
C ALA A 192 5.42 -3.47 32.27
N LEU A 193 4.60 -3.63 31.21
CA LEU A 193 5.02 -3.43 29.82
C LEU A 193 5.07 -1.97 29.40
N ALA A 194 4.24 -1.11 29.98
CA ALA A 194 4.11 0.28 29.58
C ALA A 194 5.45 1.04 29.45
N PRO A 195 6.38 1.03 30.43
CA PRO A 195 7.66 1.73 30.28
C PRO A 195 8.53 1.13 29.17
N ARG A 196 8.44 -0.19 28.92
CA ARG A 196 9.23 -0.85 27.87
C ARG A 196 8.81 -0.40 26.48
N PHE A 197 7.54 -0.08 26.25
CA PHE A 197 7.07 0.51 25.00
C PHE A 197 7.58 1.96 24.81
N VAL A 198 7.63 2.76 25.88
CA VAL A 198 8.16 4.14 25.82
C VAL A 198 9.65 4.15 25.44
N GLU A 199 10.43 3.18 25.90
CA GLU A 199 11.86 3.06 25.61
C GLU A 199 12.16 2.73 24.14
N LEU A 200 11.16 2.26 23.34
CA LEU A 200 11.34 1.92 21.92
C LEU A 200 11.84 3.09 21.07
N HIS A 201 11.49 4.33 21.40
CA HIS A 201 11.94 5.53 20.69
C HIS A 201 13.46 5.69 20.63
N HIS A 202 14.19 5.12 21.59
CA HIS A 202 15.62 5.31 21.74
C HIS A 202 16.44 4.07 21.38
N HIS A 203 15.78 3.02 20.87
CA HIS A 203 16.45 1.74 20.66
C HIS A 203 16.74 1.46 19.18
N PRO A 204 17.99 1.15 18.79
CA PRO A 204 18.38 0.86 17.40
C PRO A 204 17.60 -0.35 16.78
N GLN A 205 17.07 -1.22 17.62
CA GLN A 205 16.28 -2.39 17.23
C GLN A 205 14.81 -2.26 17.64
N GLY A 206 14.29 -1.03 17.75
CA GLY A 206 12.97 -0.73 18.28
C GLY A 206 11.84 -1.52 17.60
N ARG A 207 11.92 -1.70 16.28
CA ARG A 207 10.91 -2.47 15.52
C ARG A 207 10.82 -3.95 15.94
N GLN A 208 11.95 -4.64 16.10
CA GLN A 208 11.96 -6.04 16.53
C GLN A 208 11.48 -6.18 17.97
N GLN A 209 11.89 -5.27 18.83
CA GLN A 209 11.44 -5.24 20.22
C GLN A 209 9.96 -4.91 20.33
N ALA A 210 9.45 -3.98 19.52
CA ALA A 210 8.03 -3.66 19.46
C ALA A 210 7.19 -4.90 19.11
N GLN A 211 7.61 -5.69 18.13
CA GLN A 211 6.90 -6.91 17.76
C GLN A 211 6.84 -7.90 18.94
N ALA A 212 7.95 -8.11 19.62
CA ALA A 212 8.01 -8.98 20.79
C ALA A 212 7.11 -8.47 21.93
N LEU A 213 7.15 -7.15 22.20
CA LEU A 213 6.31 -6.54 23.24
C LEU A 213 4.81 -6.63 22.91
N CYS A 214 4.43 -6.41 21.66
CA CYS A 214 3.04 -6.56 21.23
C CYS A 214 2.56 -8.00 21.39
N GLN A 215 3.39 -8.99 21.08
CA GLN A 215 3.07 -10.40 21.31
C GLN A 215 2.96 -10.73 22.81
N GLU A 216 3.85 -10.16 23.65
CA GLU A 216 3.80 -10.31 25.11
C GLU A 216 2.51 -9.69 25.68
N ALA A 217 2.08 -8.56 25.17
CA ALA A 217 0.84 -7.87 25.57
C ALA A 217 -0.44 -8.58 25.06
N ALA A 218 -0.34 -9.37 23.99
CA ALA A 218 -1.50 -9.99 23.35
C ALA A 218 -2.28 -10.92 24.27
N ALA A 219 -1.59 -11.75 25.06
CA ALA A 219 -2.25 -12.69 25.97
C ALA A 219 -3.05 -12.00 27.09
N PRO A 220 -2.50 -10.99 27.83
CA PRO A 220 -3.30 -10.23 28.78
C PRO A 220 -4.42 -9.41 28.15
N LEU A 221 -4.26 -8.94 26.89
CA LEU A 221 -5.28 -8.21 26.13
C LEU A 221 -6.37 -9.10 25.53
N ALA A 222 -6.14 -10.41 25.47
CA ALA A 222 -7.17 -11.37 25.02
C ALA A 222 -8.35 -11.49 25.99
N ASP A 223 -8.21 -11.02 27.25
CA ASP A 223 -9.34 -10.85 28.15
C ASP A 223 -10.27 -9.74 27.65
N SER A 224 -11.41 -10.16 27.11
CA SER A 224 -12.39 -9.27 26.47
C SER A 224 -12.96 -8.20 27.42
N GLY A 225 -13.10 -8.52 28.70
CA GLY A 225 -13.59 -7.58 29.73
C GLY A 225 -12.55 -6.48 29.99
N ARG A 226 -11.29 -6.86 30.13
CA ARG A 226 -10.18 -5.93 30.36
C ARG A 226 -9.97 -5.02 29.15
N LEU A 227 -9.91 -5.61 27.96
CA LEU A 227 -9.76 -4.85 26.70
C LEU A 227 -10.94 -3.89 26.51
N ALA A 228 -12.17 -4.34 26.73
CA ALA A 228 -13.35 -3.49 26.63
C ALA A 228 -13.31 -2.31 27.60
N THR A 229 -12.86 -2.53 28.86
CA THR A 229 -12.70 -1.47 29.87
C THR A 229 -11.64 -0.45 29.44
N LEU A 230 -10.50 -0.93 28.94
CA LEU A 230 -9.43 -0.08 28.44
C LEU A 230 -9.90 0.78 27.25
N LEU A 231 -10.54 0.19 26.25
CA LEU A 231 -11.07 0.95 25.11
C LEU A 231 -12.18 1.92 25.50
N ALA A 232 -13.03 1.54 26.49
CA ALA A 232 -14.08 2.40 27.01
C ALA A 232 -13.51 3.64 27.72
N SER A 233 -12.36 3.55 28.39
CA SER A 233 -11.71 4.71 29.03
C SER A 233 -11.33 5.78 28.00
N TYR A 234 -10.84 5.38 26.81
CA TYR A 234 -10.51 6.29 25.70
C TYR A 234 -11.75 6.87 25.04
N ARG A 235 -12.87 6.12 24.98
CA ARG A 235 -14.15 6.67 24.49
C ARG A 235 -14.76 7.70 25.43
N ALA A 236 -14.53 7.54 26.75
CA ALA A 236 -15.04 8.45 27.75
C ALA A 236 -14.20 9.73 27.92
N ASP A 237 -12.91 9.67 27.57
CA ASP A 237 -11.96 10.78 27.70
C ASP A 237 -11.31 11.12 26.36
N TRP A 238 -11.95 12.02 25.61
CA TRP A 238 -11.43 12.50 24.34
C TRP A 238 -10.08 13.22 24.46
N HIS A 239 -9.73 13.79 25.63
CA HIS A 239 -8.43 14.42 25.84
C HIS A 239 -7.30 13.38 25.84
N SER A 240 -7.52 12.22 26.45
CA SER A 240 -6.56 11.11 26.39
C SER A 240 -6.42 10.56 24.97
N LEU A 241 -7.54 10.44 24.23
CA LEU A 241 -7.52 10.06 22.83
C LEU A 241 -6.75 11.08 21.97
N HIS A 242 -7.02 12.37 22.16
CA HIS A 242 -6.31 13.45 21.45
C HIS A 242 -4.79 13.38 21.71
N ARG A 243 -4.36 13.26 22.98
CA ARG A 243 -2.93 13.12 23.31
C ARG A 243 -2.29 11.90 22.63
N LEU A 244 -3.00 10.79 22.51
CA LEU A 244 -2.53 9.62 21.82
C LEU A 244 -2.39 9.88 20.31
N ILE A 245 -3.36 10.54 19.69
CA ILE A 245 -3.35 10.89 18.26
C ILE A 245 -2.18 11.83 17.94
N GLU A 246 -1.90 12.81 18.79
CA GLU A 246 -0.79 13.76 18.62
C GLU A 246 0.62 13.09 18.71
N GLN A 247 0.71 11.85 19.18
CA GLN A 247 1.95 11.08 19.20
C GLN A 247 2.17 10.24 17.92
N GLN A 248 1.24 10.27 16.98
CA GLN A 248 1.37 9.47 15.77
C GLN A 248 2.22 10.18 14.71
N HIS A 249 2.74 9.41 13.75
CA HIS A 249 3.53 9.93 12.62
C HIS A 249 2.67 10.49 11.49
N TYR A 250 1.38 10.67 11.75
CA TYR A 250 0.42 11.24 10.81
C TYR A 250 -0.55 12.18 11.54
N ARG A 251 -1.15 13.08 10.78
CA ARG A 251 -2.14 14.02 11.25
C ARG A 251 -3.44 13.85 10.49
N LEU A 252 -4.51 13.55 11.23
CA LEU A 252 -5.86 13.46 10.66
C LEU A 252 -6.43 14.87 10.49
N ALA A 253 -6.95 15.18 9.30
CA ALA A 253 -7.49 16.49 9.00
C ALA A 253 -8.76 16.40 8.14
N ASN A 254 -9.54 17.48 8.14
CA ASN A 254 -10.70 17.61 7.26
C ASN A 254 -10.27 17.46 5.80
N TRP A 255 -11.04 16.74 5.01
CA TRP A 255 -10.73 16.48 3.60
C TRP A 255 -10.55 17.75 2.76
N ARG A 256 -11.16 18.87 3.18
CA ARG A 256 -11.09 20.16 2.47
C ARG A 256 -9.70 20.80 2.46
N VAL A 257 -8.85 20.45 3.45
CA VAL A 257 -7.47 20.99 3.51
C VAL A 257 -6.53 20.33 2.51
N ALA A 258 -6.97 19.27 1.84
CA ALA A 258 -6.12 18.51 0.92
C ALA A 258 -5.52 19.36 -0.22
N ALA A 259 -6.24 20.38 -0.69
CA ALA A 259 -5.76 21.23 -1.77
C ALA A 259 -4.54 22.07 -1.40
N ASP A 260 -4.48 22.53 -0.15
CA ASP A 260 -3.53 23.53 0.31
C ASP A 260 -2.42 22.95 1.20
N ASP A 261 -2.75 21.96 2.05
CA ASP A 261 -1.88 21.53 3.15
C ASP A 261 -1.27 20.14 2.97
N ILE A 262 -1.74 19.33 2.02
CA ILE A 262 -1.24 17.97 1.84
C ILE A 262 0.27 17.98 1.56
N ASN A 263 1.04 17.21 2.31
CA ASN A 263 2.50 17.23 2.26
C ASN A 263 3.10 16.03 1.52
N TRP A 264 2.32 15.41 0.64
CA TRP A 264 2.81 14.33 -0.24
C TRP A 264 2.20 14.47 -1.65
N ARG A 265 2.89 13.96 -2.67
CA ARG A 265 2.44 14.06 -4.05
C ARG A 265 1.27 13.10 -4.30
N ARG A 266 0.18 13.66 -4.81
CA ARG A 266 -0.98 12.89 -5.29
C ARG A 266 -0.85 12.55 -6.77
N PHE A 267 -1.50 11.47 -7.17
CA PHE A 267 -1.80 11.23 -8.57
C PHE A 267 -3.02 12.08 -8.95
N PHE A 268 -2.82 13.08 -9.78
CA PHE A 268 -3.80 14.16 -10.02
C PHE A 268 -4.29 14.77 -8.68
N ASP A 269 -5.59 14.91 -8.51
CA ASP A 269 -6.23 15.40 -7.28
C ASP A 269 -6.86 14.29 -6.44
N ILE A 270 -6.42 13.04 -6.64
CA ILE A 270 -6.99 11.87 -5.96
C ILE A 270 -6.28 11.67 -4.62
N ASN A 271 -6.99 11.96 -3.53
CA ASN A 271 -6.45 11.87 -2.16
C ASN A 271 -6.10 10.44 -1.71
N GLU A 272 -6.53 9.44 -2.45
CA GLU A 272 -6.26 8.02 -2.15
C GLU A 272 -5.04 7.47 -2.90
N LEU A 273 -4.39 8.24 -3.77
CA LEU A 273 -3.28 7.79 -4.60
C LEU A 273 -2.01 8.61 -4.33
N VAL A 274 -1.07 7.99 -3.62
CA VAL A 274 0.22 8.60 -3.25
C VAL A 274 1.28 8.31 -4.30
N GLY A 275 2.06 9.32 -4.66
CA GLY A 275 3.17 9.19 -5.61
C GLY A 275 4.32 8.34 -5.06
N LEU A 276 4.82 7.44 -5.92
CA LEU A 276 6.06 6.69 -5.69
C LEU A 276 7.27 7.44 -6.22
N ARG A 277 8.41 7.28 -5.56
CA ARG A 277 9.70 7.82 -6.00
C ARG A 277 10.49 6.79 -6.80
N ALA A 278 9.91 6.35 -7.93
CA ALA A 278 10.47 5.30 -8.79
C ALA A 278 11.84 5.66 -9.41
N GLU A 279 12.29 6.91 -9.29
CA GLU A 279 13.64 7.34 -9.63
C GLU A 279 14.72 6.75 -8.69
N HIS A 280 14.38 6.40 -7.46
CA HIS A 280 15.28 5.71 -6.53
C HIS A 280 15.45 4.23 -6.91
N PRO A 281 16.68 3.71 -6.96
CA PRO A 281 16.95 2.34 -7.40
C PRO A 281 16.27 1.25 -6.57
N ASP A 282 16.21 1.42 -5.27
CA ASP A 282 15.61 0.48 -4.32
C ASP A 282 14.08 0.49 -4.41
N VAL A 283 13.47 1.67 -4.59
CA VAL A 283 12.02 1.80 -4.83
C VAL A 283 11.65 1.15 -6.16
N PHE A 284 12.42 1.43 -7.22
CA PHE A 284 12.23 0.78 -8.51
C PHE A 284 12.32 -0.74 -8.37
N HIS A 285 13.38 -1.23 -7.70
CA HIS A 285 13.56 -2.67 -7.52
C HIS A 285 12.40 -3.29 -6.73
N ALA A 286 12.02 -2.73 -5.60
CA ALA A 286 10.94 -3.25 -4.77
C ALA A 286 9.60 -3.30 -5.51
N SER A 287 9.29 -2.27 -6.31
CA SER A 287 8.02 -2.18 -7.03
C SER A 287 7.97 -3.00 -8.33
N HIS A 288 9.11 -3.42 -8.88
CA HIS A 288 9.17 -4.13 -10.17
C HIS A 288 9.72 -5.55 -10.09
N ALA A 289 10.39 -5.93 -8.99
CA ALA A 289 11.09 -7.22 -8.89
C ALA A 289 10.21 -8.41 -9.29
N TYR A 290 8.96 -8.43 -8.83
CA TYR A 290 8.04 -9.51 -9.13
C TYR A 290 7.61 -9.55 -10.60
N LEU A 291 7.28 -8.39 -11.20
CA LEU A 291 6.97 -8.33 -12.64
C LEU A 291 8.16 -8.73 -13.50
N LEU A 292 9.37 -8.29 -13.15
CA LEU A 292 10.59 -8.66 -13.87
C LEU A 292 10.86 -10.17 -13.73
N GLN A 293 10.62 -10.76 -12.57
CA GLN A 293 10.69 -12.21 -12.39
C GLN A 293 9.70 -12.94 -13.33
N LEU A 294 8.45 -12.50 -13.41
CA LEU A 294 7.46 -13.09 -14.31
C LEU A 294 7.86 -12.97 -15.79
N MET A 295 8.55 -11.88 -16.16
CA MET A 295 9.13 -11.72 -17.50
C MET A 295 10.29 -12.67 -17.73
N ASP A 296 11.21 -12.84 -16.78
CA ASP A 296 12.33 -13.79 -16.86
C ASP A 296 11.85 -15.24 -16.97
N GLU A 297 10.75 -15.57 -16.30
CA GLU A 297 10.08 -16.87 -16.45
C GLU A 297 9.33 -17.03 -17.78
N GLY A 298 9.27 -16.01 -18.63
CA GLY A 298 8.56 -16.04 -19.91
C GLY A 298 7.03 -16.01 -19.80
N LEU A 299 6.49 -15.59 -18.67
CA LEU A 299 5.04 -15.45 -18.46
C LEU A 299 4.52 -14.14 -19.07
N ILE A 300 5.32 -13.09 -19.06
CA ILE A 300 4.98 -11.76 -19.59
C ILE A 300 5.96 -11.43 -20.72
N ASP A 301 5.46 -11.00 -21.88
CA ASP A 301 6.27 -10.65 -23.06
C ASP A 301 6.61 -9.16 -23.13
N GLY A 302 5.82 -8.32 -22.48
CA GLY A 302 6.04 -6.88 -22.48
C GLY A 302 5.23 -6.16 -21.41
N LEU A 303 5.64 -4.92 -21.11
CA LEU A 303 4.95 -4.03 -20.20
C LEU A 303 4.47 -2.78 -20.93
N ARG A 304 3.27 -2.34 -20.63
CA ARG A 304 2.80 -0.99 -20.93
C ARG A 304 2.87 -0.17 -19.65
N ILE A 305 3.58 0.94 -19.69
CA ILE A 305 3.76 1.78 -18.50
C ILE A 305 2.70 2.86 -18.47
N ASP A 306 1.89 2.85 -17.43
CA ASP A 306 0.88 3.86 -17.20
C ASP A 306 1.53 5.15 -16.70
N HIS A 307 1.11 6.29 -17.26
CA HIS A 307 1.49 7.64 -16.82
C HIS A 307 3.01 7.84 -16.65
N VAL A 308 3.78 7.39 -17.62
CA VAL A 308 5.27 7.47 -17.57
C VAL A 308 5.77 8.92 -17.53
N ASP A 309 5.04 9.85 -18.11
CA ASP A 309 5.32 11.29 -18.13
C ASP A 309 5.18 11.94 -16.73
N GLY A 310 4.44 11.33 -15.81
CA GLY A 310 4.33 11.76 -14.41
C GLY A 310 5.48 11.35 -13.50
N LEU A 311 6.46 10.59 -14.02
CA LEU A 311 7.66 10.20 -13.26
C LEU A 311 8.68 11.34 -13.21
N ALA A 312 9.52 11.39 -12.17
CA ALA A 312 10.58 12.39 -12.02
C ALA A 312 11.64 12.28 -13.13
N ASP A 313 11.99 11.06 -13.57
CA ASP A 313 12.90 10.78 -14.70
C ASP A 313 12.30 9.69 -15.62
N PRO A 314 11.37 10.03 -16.51
CA PRO A 314 10.74 9.06 -17.43
C PRO A 314 11.74 8.32 -18.29
N ARG A 315 12.76 9.04 -18.79
CA ARG A 315 13.78 8.47 -19.67
C ARG A 315 14.70 7.50 -18.94
N GLY A 316 15.14 7.87 -17.74
CA GLY A 316 15.96 7.01 -16.88
C GLY A 316 15.20 5.77 -16.44
N TYR A 317 13.92 5.93 -16.10
CA TYR A 317 13.04 4.83 -15.77
C TYR A 317 12.91 3.80 -16.93
N CYS A 318 12.57 4.25 -18.13
CA CYS A 318 12.46 3.37 -19.30
C CYS A 318 13.79 2.68 -19.61
N ARG A 319 14.93 3.38 -19.50
CA ARG A 319 16.26 2.78 -19.70
C ARG A 319 16.60 1.73 -18.64
N ARG A 320 16.19 1.95 -17.39
CA ARG A 320 16.39 0.98 -16.31
C ARG A 320 15.56 -0.26 -16.53
N LEU A 321 14.28 -0.08 -16.89
CA LEU A 321 13.38 -1.17 -17.20
C LEU A 321 13.90 -2.01 -18.39
N TRP A 322 14.41 -1.34 -19.44
CA TRP A 322 15.01 -2.01 -20.62
C TRP A 322 16.21 -2.86 -20.27
N ARG A 323 17.07 -2.42 -19.34
CA ARG A 323 18.29 -3.15 -18.97
C ARG A 323 18.03 -4.36 -18.09
N GLY A 324 16.89 -4.42 -17.41
CA GLY A 324 16.59 -5.45 -16.42
C GLY A 324 17.57 -5.49 -15.23
N PRO A 325 17.38 -6.39 -14.27
CA PRO A 325 18.23 -6.48 -13.07
C PRO A 325 19.67 -6.91 -13.36
N GLY A 326 19.94 -7.58 -14.49
CA GLY A 326 21.24 -8.18 -14.85
C GLY A 326 22.11 -7.37 -15.80
N GLY A 327 21.73 -6.15 -16.20
CA GLY A 327 22.56 -5.29 -17.07
C GLY A 327 22.77 -5.78 -18.50
N GLY A 328 22.08 -6.82 -18.94
CA GLY A 328 22.09 -7.34 -20.31
C GLY A 328 21.14 -6.56 -21.23
N PRO A 329 21.21 -6.73 -22.58
CA PRO A 329 20.20 -6.20 -23.48
C PRO A 329 18.88 -6.89 -23.18
N GLY A 330 18.13 -6.24 -22.29
CA GLY A 330 16.84 -6.75 -21.81
C GLY A 330 15.72 -6.43 -22.77
N TYR A 331 14.65 -6.93 -22.49
CA TYR A 331 13.29 -6.91 -22.96
C TYR A 331 12.96 -5.89 -24.06
N GLY A 332 12.77 -6.40 -25.30
CA GLY A 332 12.40 -5.61 -26.46
C GLY A 332 10.97 -5.05 -26.35
N GLY A 333 10.84 -3.89 -25.71
CA GLY A 333 9.65 -3.05 -25.82
C GLY A 333 9.91 -1.95 -26.83
N GLU A 334 9.39 -2.05 -28.04
CA GLU A 334 9.25 -0.88 -28.89
C GLU A 334 8.26 0.06 -28.19
N ASN A 335 8.66 1.35 -28.07
CA ASN A 335 7.77 2.42 -27.68
C ASN A 335 6.54 2.39 -28.60
N LEU A 336 5.43 1.94 -28.12
CA LEU A 336 4.17 2.37 -28.68
C LEU A 336 4.01 3.83 -28.25
N GLY A 337 4.51 4.73 -29.10
CA GLY A 337 4.36 6.19 -28.96
C GLY A 337 2.89 6.61 -28.95
N PRO A 338 2.62 7.94 -28.72
CA PRO A 338 1.33 8.47 -28.35
C PRO A 338 0.21 8.10 -29.29
#